data_b0e59ca551ac494fe11e2536585a85c9
#
_entry.id   b0e59ca551ac494fe11e2536585a85c9
#
_cell.length_a   1.000
_cell.length_b   1.000
_cell.length_c   1.000
_cell.angle_alpha   90.00
_cell.angle_beta   90.00
_cell.angle_gamma   90.00
#
_symmetry.space_group_name_H-M   'P 1'
#
loop_
_entity.id
_entity.type
_entity.pdbx_description
1 polymer ?
#
loop_
_entity_poly.entity_id
_entity_poly.type
_entity_poly.pdbx_seq_one_letter_code
_entity_poly.pdbx_strand_id
1 'polypeptide(L)'
;MKFSANASLIFISTIFMTPILLAACAAKSSDDAQVRALIDSVEAAAEARDASDVLEFVADDYVDSSGLDKPQLQNFLRGYFLAHPKLELVVNIESLEFPVDGLAQAVVSVATVELGDPDLQRLKVEFRRSAGQWRVVRADRLER
;
A
#
# COMPACT_ATOMS: atom_id res chain seq x y z
N MET A 1 -22.70 -77.53 -39.66
CA MET A 1 -23.07 -77.15 -38.30
C MET A 1 -22.51 -75.79 -38.08
N LYS A 2 -23.39 -74.85 -37.71
CA LYS A 2 -23.16 -73.38 -37.86
C LYS A 2 -22.56 -72.86 -36.60
N PHE A 3 -21.44 -72.17 -36.67
CA PHE A 3 -20.89 -71.35 -35.62
C PHE A 3 -21.23 -69.89 -35.94
N SER A 4 -22.01 -69.31 -35.10
CA SER A 4 -22.29 -67.88 -35.14
C SER A 4 -21.37 -67.16 -34.16
N ALA A 5 -20.45 -66.32 -34.67
CA ALA A 5 -19.58 -65.48 -33.88
C ALA A 5 -20.23 -64.12 -33.76
N ASN A 6 -20.71 -63.77 -32.55
CA ASN A 6 -21.10 -62.41 -32.22
C ASN A 6 -19.86 -61.68 -31.68
N ALA A 7 -19.35 -60.75 -32.47
CA ALA A 7 -18.32 -59.80 -32.04
C ALA A 7 -19.02 -58.60 -31.38
N SER A 8 -18.94 -58.52 -30.05
CA SER A 8 -19.34 -57.37 -29.28
C SER A 8 -18.23 -56.29 -29.35
N LEU A 9 -18.50 -55.21 -30.07
CA LEU A 9 -17.64 -54.02 -30.07
C LEU A 9 -17.85 -53.26 -28.76
N ILE A 10 -16.86 -53.28 -27.90
CA ILE A 10 -16.77 -52.45 -26.71
C ILE A 10 -16.21 -51.09 -27.13
N PHE A 11 -17.09 -50.09 -27.22
CA PHE A 11 -16.68 -48.69 -27.36
C PHE A 11 -16.11 -48.20 -26.02
N ILE A 12 -14.81 -48.11 -25.90
CA ILE A 12 -14.13 -47.45 -24.81
C ILE A 12 -14.20 -45.93 -25.11
N SER A 13 -15.15 -45.24 -24.51
CA SER A 13 -15.23 -43.80 -24.54
C SER A 13 -14.18 -43.23 -23.60
N THR A 14 -13.05 -42.80 -24.16
CA THR A 14 -12.00 -42.11 -23.43
C THR A 14 -12.44 -40.67 -23.21
N ILE A 15 -12.94 -40.40 -22.02
CA ILE A 15 -13.23 -39.03 -21.55
C ILE A 15 -11.90 -38.33 -21.32
N PHE A 16 -11.53 -37.49 -22.26
CA PHE A 16 -10.39 -36.58 -22.15
C PHE A 16 -10.75 -35.47 -21.19
N MET A 17 -10.40 -35.66 -19.91
CA MET A 17 -10.56 -34.66 -18.87
C MET A 17 -9.45 -33.62 -19.02
N THR A 18 -9.72 -32.59 -19.81
CA THR A 18 -8.87 -31.39 -19.95
C THR A 18 -8.80 -30.65 -18.64
N PRO A 19 -7.62 -30.50 -17.98
CA PRO A 19 -7.50 -29.61 -16.85
C PRO A 19 -7.63 -28.17 -17.36
N ILE A 20 -8.71 -27.49 -17.00
CA ILE A 20 -8.84 -26.05 -17.14
C ILE A 20 -7.84 -25.44 -16.15
N LEU A 21 -6.67 -25.04 -16.63
CA LEU A 21 -5.79 -24.15 -15.92
C LEU A 21 -6.52 -22.80 -15.80
N LEU A 22 -7.16 -22.58 -14.66
CA LEU A 22 -7.53 -21.23 -14.23
C LEU A 22 -6.22 -20.47 -13.98
N ALA A 23 -5.72 -19.83 -15.03
CA ALA A 23 -4.75 -18.76 -14.89
C ALA A 23 -5.47 -17.63 -14.14
N ALA A 24 -5.35 -17.61 -12.83
CA ALA A 24 -5.66 -16.44 -12.02
C ALA A 24 -4.71 -15.35 -12.47
N CYS A 25 -5.14 -14.52 -13.43
CA CYS A 25 -4.53 -13.23 -13.69
C CYS A 25 -4.73 -12.41 -12.40
N ALA A 26 -3.74 -12.43 -11.51
CA ALA A 26 -3.62 -11.42 -10.48
C ALA A 26 -3.47 -10.09 -11.23
N ALA A 27 -4.56 -9.34 -11.36
CA ALA A 27 -4.54 -8.03 -11.96
C ALA A 27 -3.58 -7.18 -11.13
N LYS A 28 -2.48 -6.74 -11.74
CA LYS A 28 -1.55 -5.81 -11.09
C LYS A 28 -2.35 -4.57 -10.71
N SER A 29 -2.40 -4.26 -9.41
CA SER A 29 -3.10 -3.07 -8.94
C SER A 29 -2.50 -1.83 -9.59
N SER A 30 -3.34 -0.85 -9.95
CA SER A 30 -2.90 0.42 -10.51
C SER A 30 -1.96 1.15 -9.54
N ASP A 31 -1.11 2.03 -10.05
CA ASP A 31 -0.22 2.85 -9.21
C ASP A 31 -1.03 3.70 -8.22
N ASP A 32 -2.20 4.22 -8.63
CA ASP A 32 -3.13 4.92 -7.75
C ASP A 32 -3.56 4.04 -6.55
N ALA A 33 -4.03 2.82 -6.82
CA ALA A 33 -4.44 1.90 -5.77
C ALA A 33 -3.26 1.51 -4.84
N GLN A 34 -2.05 1.37 -5.38
CA GLN A 34 -0.87 1.04 -4.59
C GLN A 34 -0.46 2.19 -3.67
N VAL A 35 -0.47 3.44 -4.17
CA VAL A 35 -0.12 4.62 -3.35
C VAL A 35 -1.17 4.85 -2.26
N ARG A 36 -2.46 4.69 -2.56
CA ARG A 36 -3.53 4.78 -1.54
C ARG A 36 -3.36 3.72 -0.46
N ALA A 37 -3.14 2.47 -0.84
CA ALA A 37 -2.88 1.38 0.11
C ALA A 37 -1.62 1.62 0.97
N LEU A 38 -0.59 2.27 0.42
CA LEU A 38 0.59 2.68 1.18
C LEU A 38 0.22 3.74 2.22
N ILE A 39 -0.57 4.76 1.85
CA ILE A 39 -1.04 5.79 2.77
C ILE A 39 -1.84 5.16 3.93
N ASP A 40 -2.78 4.27 3.62
CA ASP A 40 -3.58 3.55 4.62
C ASP A 40 -2.68 2.70 5.56
N SER A 41 -1.61 2.11 5.02
CA SER A 41 -0.66 1.32 5.81
C SER A 41 0.18 2.19 6.74
N VAL A 42 0.59 3.38 6.29
CA VAL A 42 1.30 4.36 7.11
C VAL A 42 0.40 4.87 8.24
N GLU A 43 -0.88 5.16 7.94
CA GLU A 43 -1.88 5.55 8.94
C GLU A 43 -2.03 4.48 10.02
N ALA A 44 -2.24 3.22 9.62
CA ALA A 44 -2.38 2.10 10.56
C ALA A 44 -1.12 1.88 11.43
N ALA A 45 0.08 1.99 10.86
CA ALA A 45 1.33 1.88 11.60
C ALA A 45 1.51 3.04 12.58
N ALA A 46 1.10 4.26 12.20
CA ALA A 46 1.14 5.43 13.07
C ALA A 46 0.14 5.31 14.22
N GLU A 47 -1.07 4.81 13.99
CA GLU A 47 -2.06 4.55 15.05
C GLU A 47 -1.61 3.45 16.01
N ALA A 48 -0.91 2.42 15.50
CA ALA A 48 -0.25 1.41 16.31
C ALA A 48 0.95 1.99 17.10
N ARG A 49 1.36 3.22 16.81
CA ARG A 49 2.49 3.94 17.39
C ARG A 49 3.81 3.19 17.22
N ASP A 50 3.95 2.48 16.13
CA ASP A 50 5.17 1.78 15.77
C ASP A 50 5.98 2.60 14.76
N ALA A 51 6.99 3.32 15.27
CA ALA A 51 7.86 4.12 14.43
C ALA A 51 8.66 3.27 13.44
N SER A 52 8.98 2.02 13.78
CA SER A 52 9.71 1.12 12.90
C SER A 52 8.86 0.70 11.72
N ASP A 53 7.61 0.34 11.96
CA ASP A 53 6.66 -0.02 10.90
C ASP A 53 6.39 1.15 9.96
N VAL A 54 6.23 2.38 10.50
CA VAL A 54 6.11 3.58 9.66
C VAL A 54 7.33 3.73 8.74
N LEU A 55 8.54 3.53 9.28
CA LEU A 55 9.80 3.68 8.53
C LEU A 55 9.99 2.62 7.43
N GLU A 56 9.27 1.50 7.46
CA GLU A 56 9.28 0.52 6.36
C GLU A 56 8.72 1.09 5.06
N PHE A 57 7.80 2.05 5.16
CA PHE A 57 7.22 2.74 4.00
C PHE A 57 8.03 3.95 3.53
N VAL A 58 9.07 4.34 4.26
CA VAL A 58 9.92 5.50 3.98
C VAL A 58 11.19 5.08 3.28
N ALA A 59 11.57 5.79 2.21
CA ALA A 59 12.80 5.54 1.46
C ALA A 59 14.04 5.85 2.32
N ASP A 60 15.15 5.17 2.02
CA ASP A 60 16.39 5.36 2.80
C ASP A 60 17.02 6.74 2.59
N ASP A 61 16.75 7.36 1.44
CA ASP A 61 17.17 8.72 1.07
C ASP A 61 16.10 9.79 1.33
N TYR A 62 15.15 9.51 2.23
CA TYR A 62 14.13 10.46 2.64
C TYR A 62 14.77 11.73 3.23
N VAL A 63 14.31 12.89 2.80
CA VAL A 63 14.62 14.19 3.40
C VAL A 63 13.46 15.14 3.18
N ASP A 64 12.97 15.79 4.25
CA ASP A 64 11.94 16.82 4.16
C ASP A 64 12.52 18.23 3.90
N SER A 65 11.66 19.23 3.77
CA SER A 65 12.08 20.63 3.54
C SER A 65 12.86 21.26 4.71
N SER A 66 12.75 20.71 5.91
CA SER A 66 13.52 21.16 7.09
C SER A 66 14.89 20.48 7.19
N GLY A 67 15.17 19.52 6.29
CA GLY A 67 16.40 18.73 6.29
C GLY A 67 16.36 17.52 7.22
N LEU A 68 15.17 17.14 7.71
CA LEU A 68 14.99 15.96 8.56
C LEU A 68 15.09 14.70 7.71
N ASP A 69 16.07 13.86 7.98
CA ASP A 69 16.32 12.58 7.32
C ASP A 69 15.55 11.42 7.98
N LYS A 70 15.64 10.22 7.38
CA LYS A 70 14.93 9.03 7.88
C LYS A 70 15.30 8.66 9.34
N PRO A 71 16.57 8.65 9.80
CA PRO A 71 16.91 8.44 11.20
C PRO A 71 16.33 9.50 12.14
N GLN A 72 16.34 10.75 11.75
CA GLN A 72 15.76 11.85 12.52
C GLN A 72 14.24 11.76 12.57
N LEU A 73 13.59 11.37 11.46
CA LEU A 73 12.16 11.07 11.40
C LEU A 73 11.79 9.97 12.40
N GLN A 74 12.59 8.91 12.49
CA GLN A 74 12.37 7.84 13.46
C GLN A 74 12.38 8.36 14.90
N ASN A 75 13.35 9.18 15.24
CA ASN A 75 13.46 9.76 16.58
C ASN A 75 12.29 10.70 16.87
N PHE A 76 11.90 11.50 15.89
CA PHE A 76 10.72 12.37 15.99
C PHE A 76 9.45 11.56 16.24
N LEU A 77 9.19 10.51 15.45
CA LEU A 77 8.00 9.66 15.61
C LEU A 77 7.96 8.98 16.98
N ARG A 78 9.10 8.45 17.46
CA ARG A 78 9.17 7.85 18.80
C ARG A 78 8.80 8.85 19.89
N GLY A 79 9.34 10.08 19.82
CA GLY A 79 8.99 11.15 20.76
C GLY A 79 7.52 11.54 20.67
N TYR A 80 7.01 11.67 19.46
CA TYR A 80 5.61 12.00 19.21
C TYR A 80 4.66 10.92 19.77
N PHE A 81 4.92 9.65 19.50
CA PHE A 81 4.08 8.54 19.98
C PHE A 81 4.13 8.38 21.50
N LEU A 82 5.25 8.72 22.15
CA LEU A 82 5.31 8.76 23.61
C LEU A 82 4.47 9.88 24.21
N ALA A 83 4.42 11.02 23.54
CA ALA A 83 3.61 12.17 23.98
C ALA A 83 2.11 11.95 23.73
N HIS A 84 1.75 11.13 22.74
CA HIS A 84 0.36 10.87 22.32
C HIS A 84 -0.04 9.40 22.50
N PRO A 85 -0.31 8.95 23.74
CA PRO A 85 -0.58 7.54 24.05
C PRO A 85 -1.92 7.03 23.50
N LYS A 86 -2.81 7.93 23.10
CA LYS A 86 -4.12 7.61 22.49
C LYS A 86 -4.24 8.30 21.14
N LEU A 87 -3.31 7.97 20.25
CA LEU A 87 -3.29 8.55 18.92
C LEU A 87 -4.37 7.89 18.05
N GLU A 88 -5.34 8.66 17.61
CA GLU A 88 -6.29 8.33 16.57
C GLU A 88 -6.09 9.31 15.43
N LEU A 89 -5.98 8.79 14.20
CA LEU A 89 -5.75 9.59 13.01
C LEU A 89 -6.95 9.47 12.07
N VAL A 90 -7.22 10.53 11.34
CA VAL A 90 -8.10 10.51 10.17
C VAL A 90 -7.32 11.12 9.02
N VAL A 91 -6.96 10.31 8.06
CA VAL A 91 -6.23 10.73 6.86
C VAL A 91 -7.21 10.86 5.70
N ASN A 92 -7.21 12.02 5.04
CA ASN A 92 -8.00 12.25 3.83
C ASN A 92 -7.08 12.68 2.69
N ILE A 93 -7.14 11.99 1.56
CA ILE A 93 -6.38 12.33 0.36
C ILE A 93 -7.16 13.40 -0.41
N GLU A 94 -6.67 14.64 -0.40
CA GLU A 94 -7.27 15.77 -1.11
C GLU A 94 -6.95 15.71 -2.61
N SER A 95 -5.71 15.33 -2.96
CA SER A 95 -5.29 15.12 -4.34
C SER A 95 -4.22 14.03 -4.42
N LEU A 96 -4.16 13.34 -5.55
CA LEU A 96 -3.12 12.37 -5.88
C LEU A 96 -2.81 12.51 -7.37
N GLU A 97 -1.57 12.80 -7.68
CA GLU A 97 -1.09 13.07 -9.03
C GLU A 97 0.14 12.22 -9.36
N PHE A 98 0.28 11.86 -10.62
CA PHE A 98 1.42 11.09 -11.14
C PHE A 98 2.11 11.92 -12.24
N PRO A 99 3.02 12.85 -11.87
CA PRO A 99 3.63 13.77 -12.83
C PRO A 99 4.48 13.05 -13.89
N VAL A 100 5.13 11.96 -13.51
CA VAL A 100 5.87 11.06 -14.40
C VAL A 100 5.79 9.63 -13.90
N ASP A 101 6.12 8.65 -14.75
CA ASP A 101 6.15 7.25 -14.33
C ASP A 101 7.11 7.03 -13.14
N GLY A 102 6.65 6.31 -12.15
CA GLY A 102 7.41 6.02 -10.93
C GLY A 102 7.50 7.15 -9.91
N LEU A 103 6.83 8.29 -10.15
CA LEU A 103 6.68 9.37 -9.17
C LEU A 103 5.21 9.68 -8.93
N ALA A 104 4.86 9.93 -7.68
CA ALA A 104 3.53 10.39 -7.28
C ALA A 104 3.65 11.51 -6.24
N GLN A 105 2.65 12.40 -6.23
CA GLN A 105 2.50 13.45 -5.24
C GLN A 105 1.06 13.43 -4.72
N ALA A 106 0.91 13.47 -3.40
CA ALA A 106 -0.39 13.63 -2.78
C ALA A 106 -0.41 14.86 -1.87
N VAL A 107 -1.57 15.49 -1.78
CA VAL A 107 -1.90 16.38 -0.67
C VAL A 107 -2.85 15.61 0.23
N VAL A 108 -2.47 15.46 1.48
CA VAL A 108 -3.26 14.76 2.49
C VAL A 108 -3.58 15.71 3.64
N SER A 109 -4.79 15.65 4.16
CA SER A 109 -5.14 16.25 5.44
C SER A 109 -5.16 15.16 6.50
N VAL A 110 -4.49 15.42 7.62
CA VAL A 110 -4.37 14.54 8.76
C VAL A 110 -5.00 15.23 9.96
N ALA A 111 -6.07 14.67 10.47
CA ALA A 111 -6.67 15.12 11.73
C ALA A 111 -6.25 14.15 12.85
N THR A 112 -5.72 14.72 13.93
CA THR A 112 -5.45 13.99 15.17
C THR A 112 -6.65 14.14 16.07
N VAL A 113 -7.28 13.03 16.47
CA VAL A 113 -8.41 13.04 17.39
C VAL A 113 -7.91 12.77 18.79
N GLU A 114 -7.77 13.80 19.60
CA GLU A 114 -7.55 13.70 21.05
C GLU A 114 -8.74 14.37 21.79
N LEU A 115 -8.84 14.12 23.10
CA LEU A 115 -9.86 14.78 23.92
C LEU A 115 -9.60 16.30 23.96
N GLY A 116 -10.24 17.02 23.05
CA GLY A 116 -10.06 18.46 22.85
C GLY A 116 -10.33 18.86 21.41
N ASP A 117 -9.67 19.91 20.97
CA ASP A 117 -9.77 20.38 19.59
C ASP A 117 -8.94 19.46 18.65
N PRO A 118 -9.53 18.98 17.54
CA PRO A 118 -8.76 18.21 16.55
C PRO A 118 -7.69 19.11 15.92
N ASP A 119 -6.43 18.66 15.97
CA ASP A 119 -5.36 19.31 15.21
C ASP A 119 -5.39 18.80 13.76
N LEU A 120 -5.71 19.72 12.85
CA LEU A 120 -5.75 19.43 11.42
C LEU A 120 -4.48 19.96 10.75
N GLN A 121 -3.73 19.05 10.16
CA GLN A 121 -2.53 19.38 9.39
C GLN A 121 -2.70 18.94 7.94
N ARG A 122 -2.14 19.72 7.02
CA ARG A 122 -2.05 19.37 5.61
C ARG A 122 -0.60 19.07 5.27
N LEU A 123 -0.39 17.95 4.60
CA LEU A 123 0.94 17.51 4.18
C LEU A 123 0.97 17.35 2.66
N LYS A 124 2.05 17.80 2.03
CA LYS A 124 2.42 17.38 0.69
C LYS A 124 3.38 16.20 0.82
N VAL A 125 3.00 15.07 0.25
CA VAL A 125 3.77 13.84 0.31
C VAL A 125 4.20 13.45 -1.08
N GLU A 126 5.49 13.15 -1.24
CA GLU A 126 6.07 12.69 -2.49
C GLU A 126 6.48 11.23 -2.35
N PHE A 127 6.14 10.46 -3.39
CA PHE A 127 6.40 9.02 -3.44
C PHE A 127 7.23 8.70 -4.67
N ARG A 128 8.09 7.70 -4.51
CA ARG A 128 8.86 7.13 -5.61
C ARG A 128 8.73 5.62 -5.63
N ARG A 129 8.54 5.06 -6.84
CA ARG A 129 8.57 3.62 -7.06
C ARG A 129 10.02 3.17 -7.28
N SER A 130 10.51 2.26 -6.46
CA SER A 130 11.83 1.64 -6.58
C SER A 130 11.69 0.13 -6.42
N ALA A 131 12.28 -0.64 -7.30
CA ALA A 131 12.19 -2.11 -7.31
C ALA A 131 10.73 -2.63 -7.24
N GLY A 132 9.80 -1.92 -7.89
CA GLY A 132 8.38 -2.28 -7.93
C GLY A 132 7.58 -1.92 -6.67
N GLN A 133 8.16 -1.25 -5.70
CA GLN A 133 7.52 -0.80 -4.47
C GLN A 133 7.50 0.72 -4.37
N TRP A 134 6.36 1.27 -3.96
CA TRP A 134 6.23 2.67 -3.65
C TRP A 134 6.77 2.97 -2.25
N ARG A 135 7.46 4.11 -2.12
CA ARG A 135 8.00 4.60 -0.84
C ARG A 135 7.86 6.10 -0.75
N VAL A 136 7.65 6.58 0.47
CA VAL A 136 7.66 8.01 0.78
C VAL A 136 9.10 8.52 0.70
N VAL A 137 9.36 9.53 -0.13
CA VAL A 137 10.68 10.17 -0.24
C VAL A 137 10.71 11.55 0.41
N ARG A 138 9.52 12.16 0.63
CA ARG A 138 9.38 13.47 1.24
C ARG A 138 7.99 13.66 1.82
N ALA A 139 7.89 14.35 2.94
CA ALA A 139 6.61 14.78 3.49
C ALA A 139 6.79 16.18 4.14
N ASP A 140 6.18 17.18 3.55
CA ASP A 140 6.29 18.57 3.99
C ASP A 140 4.95 19.07 4.50
N ARG A 141 4.97 19.79 5.62
CA ARG A 141 3.77 20.46 6.11
C ARG A 141 3.45 21.65 5.21
N LEU A 142 2.19 21.73 4.78
CA LEU A 142 1.66 22.91 4.11
C LEU A 142 1.16 23.91 5.14
N GLU A 143 1.66 25.12 5.05
CA GLU A 143 1.13 26.22 5.86
C GLU A 143 -0.30 26.55 5.44
N ARG A 144 -1.11 27.04 6.38
CA ARG A 144 -2.50 27.44 6.16
C ARG A 144 -2.60 28.70 5.36
#